data_10df14a6642224ad0528ddef7357ee44
#
_entry.id   10df14a6642224ad0528ddef7357ee44
#
_cell.length_a   1.000
_cell.length_b   1.000
_cell.length_c   1.000
_cell.angle_alpha   90.00
_cell.angle_beta   90.00
_cell.angle_gamma   90.00
#
_symmetry.space_group_name_H-M   'P 1'
#
loop_
_entity.id
_entity.type
_entity.pdbx_description
1 polymer ?
#
loop_
_entity_poly.entity_id
_entity_poly.type
_entity_poly.pdbx_seq_one_letter_code
_entity_poly.pdbx_strand_id
1 'polypeptide(L)'
;MAPGWFDGEIRDTWPTFTVDRYLSRMSHGQATKEERDKLLNDAEVILVGFPFPLDLRARSPKLKWVHQRPAGASNMLRGDLWESDIIVTSSRGYAHNLPIAEYTIATMLHFAKDLHLPEQERKTKQLNARGYNVTQLSGKTLCVLGAGGIGTEVGRLASALGMRVLGIRRNASNHIDGFERVVSQGQFKSILSESDYL
;
A
#
# COMPACT_ATOMS: atom_id res chain seq x y z
N MET A 1 24.56 -2.95 0.13
CA MET A 1 23.44 -3.90 0.24
C MET A 1 24.03 -5.23 0.67
N ALA A 2 23.50 -5.85 1.70
CA ALA A 2 23.87 -7.21 2.07
C ALA A 2 22.88 -8.17 1.39
N PRO A 3 23.21 -8.77 0.27
CA PRO A 3 22.39 -9.72 -0.42
C PRO A 3 22.44 -11.08 0.28
N GLY A 4 21.45 -11.91 0.15
CA GLY A 4 21.46 -13.30 0.62
C GLY A 4 20.93 -13.56 2.05
N TRP A 5 20.13 -12.67 2.62
CA TRP A 5 19.49 -12.86 3.92
C TRP A 5 18.51 -14.04 3.98
N PHE A 6 18.21 -14.65 2.84
CA PHE A 6 16.92 -15.27 2.63
C PHE A 6 16.98 -16.78 2.67
N ASP A 7 18.17 -17.35 2.66
CA ASP A 7 18.31 -18.79 2.66
C ASP A 7 18.02 -19.35 4.06
N GLY A 8 16.78 -19.68 4.28
CA GLY A 8 16.30 -20.51 5.38
C GLY A 8 15.70 -19.79 6.59
N GLU A 9 16.18 -18.60 6.97
CA GLU A 9 15.80 -17.99 8.26
C GLU A 9 14.40 -17.34 8.29
N ILE A 10 13.81 -17.03 7.12
CA ILE A 10 12.56 -16.25 7.05
C ILE A 10 11.44 -16.99 6.33
N ARG A 11 11.72 -18.12 5.67
CA ARG A 11 10.74 -18.88 4.89
C ARG A 11 9.53 -19.33 5.70
N ASP A 12 9.74 -19.76 6.94
CA ASP A 12 8.70 -20.33 7.80
C ASP A 12 7.70 -19.28 8.33
N THR A 13 8.07 -18.00 8.28
CA THR A 13 7.25 -16.90 8.79
C THR A 13 6.48 -16.15 7.70
N TRP A 14 6.71 -16.49 6.44
CA TRP A 14 6.15 -15.77 5.30
C TRP A 14 5.11 -16.58 4.53
N PRO A 15 4.05 -15.92 4.01
CA PRO A 15 3.14 -16.58 3.08
C PRO A 15 3.89 -17.09 1.85
N THR A 16 3.56 -18.29 1.40
CA THR A 16 4.23 -19.00 0.30
C THR A 16 4.32 -18.15 -0.97
N PHE A 17 3.25 -17.40 -1.33
CA PHE A 17 3.26 -16.52 -2.50
C PHE A 17 4.30 -15.39 -2.41
N THR A 18 4.64 -14.97 -1.19
CA THR A 18 5.66 -13.93 -0.96
C THR A 18 7.06 -14.51 -1.15
N VAL A 19 7.26 -15.73 -0.65
CA VAL A 19 8.52 -16.47 -0.82
C VAL A 19 8.81 -16.68 -2.30
N ASP A 20 7.87 -17.22 -3.06
CA ASP A 20 8.03 -17.53 -4.48
C ASP A 20 8.26 -16.28 -5.34
N ARG A 21 7.56 -15.20 -5.02
CA ARG A 21 7.61 -13.97 -5.82
C ARG A 21 8.85 -13.11 -5.57
N TYR A 22 9.33 -13.05 -4.34
CA TYR A 22 10.41 -12.15 -3.95
C TYR A 22 11.75 -12.85 -3.79
N LEU A 23 11.80 -14.06 -3.26
CA LEU A 23 13.07 -14.75 -3.04
C LEU A 23 13.75 -15.18 -4.33
N SER A 24 13.00 -15.64 -5.32
CA SER A 24 13.57 -16.03 -6.62
C SER A 24 14.27 -14.89 -7.36
N ARG A 25 13.91 -13.64 -7.05
CA ARG A 25 14.49 -12.42 -7.65
C ARG A 25 15.58 -11.76 -6.82
N MET A 26 15.67 -12.07 -5.54
CA MET A 26 16.53 -11.38 -4.57
C MET A 26 17.69 -12.24 -4.06
N SER A 27 17.69 -13.53 -4.35
CA SER A 27 18.68 -14.50 -3.87
C SER A 27 20.05 -14.46 -4.60
N HIS A 28 20.29 -13.47 -5.43
CA HIS A 28 21.57 -13.35 -6.17
C HIS A 28 22.69 -12.68 -5.36
N GLY A 29 22.57 -12.63 -4.06
CA GLY A 29 23.62 -12.10 -3.22
C GLY A 29 24.69 -13.14 -2.89
N GLN A 30 25.94 -12.74 -3.05
CA GLN A 30 27.12 -13.58 -2.81
C GLN A 30 27.71 -13.45 -1.40
N ALA A 31 27.09 -12.66 -0.52
CA ALA A 31 27.61 -12.46 0.84
C ALA A 31 27.41 -13.71 1.71
N THR A 32 28.45 -14.15 2.40
CA THR A 32 28.35 -15.23 3.39
C THR A 32 27.53 -14.82 4.62
N LYS A 33 27.13 -15.78 5.44
CA LYS A 33 26.42 -15.49 6.70
C LYS A 33 27.31 -14.64 7.62
N GLU A 34 28.57 -14.96 7.71
CA GLU A 34 29.56 -14.28 8.53
C GLU A 34 29.75 -12.81 8.13
N GLU A 35 29.81 -12.55 6.83
CA GLU A 35 29.89 -11.18 6.29
C GLU A 35 28.63 -10.37 6.64
N ARG A 36 27.47 -10.97 6.52
CA ARG A 36 26.20 -10.32 6.87
C ARG A 36 26.13 -10.03 8.37
N ASP A 37 26.46 -11.00 9.20
CA ASP A 37 26.44 -10.86 10.65
C ASP A 37 27.42 -9.78 11.12
N LYS A 38 28.58 -9.67 10.49
CA LYS A 38 29.53 -8.58 10.71
C LYS A 38 28.96 -7.21 10.34
N LEU A 39 28.35 -7.09 9.17
CA LEU A 39 27.72 -5.83 8.74
C LEU A 39 26.60 -5.41 9.68
N LEU A 40 25.80 -6.34 10.16
CA LEU A 40 24.74 -6.06 11.14
C LEU A 40 25.29 -5.63 12.49
N ASN A 41 26.28 -6.35 13.00
CA ASN A 41 26.90 -6.04 14.27
C ASN A 41 27.51 -4.62 14.32
N ASP A 42 27.98 -4.12 13.19
CA ASP A 42 28.59 -2.80 13.10
C ASP A 42 27.64 -1.68 12.67
N ALA A 43 26.41 -2.03 12.26
CA ALA A 43 25.47 -1.06 11.72
C ALA A 43 24.83 -0.18 12.80
N GLU A 44 24.86 1.13 12.61
CA GLU A 44 24.10 2.10 13.39
C GLU A 44 22.78 2.49 12.71
N VAL A 45 22.72 2.39 11.36
CA VAL A 45 21.56 2.70 10.53
C VAL A 45 21.35 1.57 9.52
N ILE A 46 20.13 1.06 9.42
CA ILE A 46 19.77 0.00 8.47
C ILE A 46 18.59 0.41 7.61
N LEU A 47 18.75 0.27 6.29
CA LEU A 47 17.66 0.34 5.33
C LEU A 47 17.17 -1.08 5.05
N VAL A 48 15.93 -1.38 5.44
CA VAL A 48 15.33 -2.70 5.25
C VAL A 48 14.29 -2.72 4.14
N GLY A 49 14.26 -3.83 3.42
CA GLY A 49 13.17 -4.22 2.52
C GLY A 49 12.40 -5.40 3.10
N PHE A 50 11.71 -6.15 2.25
CA PHE A 50 11.18 -7.45 2.57
C PHE A 50 12.05 -8.54 1.97
N PRO A 51 12.24 -9.63 2.68
CA PRO A 51 12.07 -9.85 4.12
C PRO A 51 13.21 -9.24 4.94
N PHE A 52 13.07 -9.16 6.25
CA PHE A 52 14.13 -8.79 7.17
C PHE A 52 14.09 -9.70 8.42
N PRO A 53 15.19 -9.88 9.15
CA PRO A 53 15.21 -10.74 10.33
C PRO A 53 14.34 -10.18 11.45
N LEU A 54 13.63 -11.07 12.14
CA LEU A 54 12.82 -10.70 13.30
C LEU A 54 13.67 -10.40 14.55
N ASP A 55 14.91 -10.86 14.57
CA ASP A 55 15.93 -10.66 15.59
C ASP A 55 16.96 -9.57 15.21
N LEU A 56 16.51 -8.55 14.49
CA LEU A 56 17.38 -7.51 13.92
C LEU A 56 18.13 -6.73 15.02
N ARG A 57 17.45 -6.39 16.11
CA ARG A 57 18.05 -5.70 17.26
C ARG A 57 19.13 -6.55 17.92
N ALA A 58 18.85 -7.82 18.17
CA ALA A 58 19.81 -8.74 18.80
C ALA A 58 21.08 -8.90 17.94
N ARG A 59 20.94 -8.89 16.61
CA ARG A 59 22.06 -8.99 15.66
C ARG A 59 22.79 -7.67 15.42
N SER A 60 22.21 -6.55 15.81
CA SER A 60 22.73 -5.19 15.53
C SER A 60 22.81 -4.36 16.81
N PRO A 61 23.74 -4.65 17.72
CA PRO A 61 23.81 -4.01 19.04
C PRO A 61 24.10 -2.51 19.02
N LYS A 62 24.59 -1.98 17.89
CA LYS A 62 24.87 -0.54 17.70
C LYS A 62 23.71 0.20 16.99
N LEU A 63 22.63 -0.50 16.67
CA LEU A 63 21.54 0.02 15.84
C LEU A 63 20.76 1.13 16.54
N LYS A 64 20.62 2.27 15.87
CA LYS A 64 19.92 3.47 16.34
C LYS A 64 18.69 3.80 15.48
N TRP A 65 18.76 3.48 14.19
CA TRP A 65 17.71 3.82 13.24
C TRP A 65 17.51 2.76 12.17
N VAL A 66 16.24 2.40 11.96
CA VAL A 66 15.81 1.55 10.85
C VAL A 66 14.88 2.34 9.94
N HIS A 67 15.20 2.43 8.67
CA HIS A 67 14.26 2.89 7.65
C HIS A 67 13.69 1.72 6.88
N GLN A 68 12.38 1.53 6.95
CA GLN A 68 11.70 0.53 6.16
C GLN A 68 11.26 1.10 4.82
N ARG A 69 11.76 0.55 3.71
CA ARG A 69 11.41 0.93 2.35
C ARG A 69 9.91 0.76 2.03
N PRO A 70 9.23 -0.33 2.38
CA PRO A 70 7.77 -0.43 2.26
C PRO A 70 7.03 0.56 3.17
N ALA A 71 5.83 0.96 2.73
CA ALA A 71 4.98 1.87 3.50
C ALA A 71 4.37 1.20 4.75
N GLY A 72 3.98 -0.08 4.64
CA GLY A 72 3.41 -0.85 5.74
C GLY A 72 4.47 -1.33 6.72
N ALA A 73 4.28 -1.11 8.01
CA ALA A 73 5.22 -1.47 9.07
C ALA A 73 4.72 -2.61 9.98
N SER A 74 3.59 -3.25 9.67
CA SER A 74 2.98 -4.29 10.51
C SER A 74 3.87 -5.52 10.72
N ASN A 75 4.75 -5.82 9.76
CA ASN A 75 5.74 -6.88 9.88
C ASN A 75 6.80 -6.60 10.96
N MET A 76 7.12 -5.33 11.23
CA MET A 76 8.06 -4.93 12.28
C MET A 76 7.51 -5.16 13.69
N LEU A 77 6.19 -5.23 13.84
CA LEU A 77 5.53 -5.52 15.12
C LEU A 77 5.77 -6.96 15.61
N ARG A 78 6.28 -7.83 14.75
CA ARG A 78 6.55 -9.24 15.09
C ARG A 78 8.00 -9.47 15.53
N GLY A 79 8.87 -8.49 15.34
CA GLY A 79 10.30 -8.62 15.64
C GLY A 79 10.69 -7.94 16.94
N ASP A 80 11.98 -8.03 17.25
CA ASP A 80 12.59 -7.47 18.45
C ASP A 80 12.82 -5.95 18.41
N LEU A 81 12.42 -5.29 17.30
CA LEU A 81 12.39 -3.82 17.19
C LEU A 81 11.21 -3.20 17.94
N TRP A 82 10.14 -3.97 18.20
CA TRP A 82 8.98 -3.47 18.90
C TRP A 82 9.33 -3.15 20.35
N GLU A 83 8.84 -2.02 20.86
CA GLU A 83 9.14 -1.52 22.23
C GLU A 83 10.63 -1.31 22.51
N SER A 84 11.44 -1.08 21.48
CA SER A 84 12.85 -0.72 21.62
C SER A 84 13.05 0.79 21.47
N ASP A 85 14.25 1.28 21.88
CA ASP A 85 14.66 2.68 21.71
C ASP A 85 15.09 3.01 20.25
N ILE A 86 15.06 2.02 19.36
CA ILE A 86 15.48 2.18 17.97
C ILE A 86 14.41 2.97 17.21
N ILE A 87 14.82 4.04 16.55
CA ILE A 87 13.93 4.84 15.70
C ILE A 87 13.56 4.04 14.46
N VAL A 88 12.25 3.85 14.24
CA VAL A 88 11.73 3.20 13.04
C VAL A 88 10.97 4.19 12.19
N THR A 89 11.36 4.31 10.93
CA THR A 89 10.68 5.12 9.91
C THR A 89 10.28 4.28 8.71
N SER A 90 9.30 4.72 7.95
CA SER A 90 8.86 4.02 6.73
C SER A 90 8.57 5.01 5.60
N SER A 91 8.48 4.52 4.36
CA SER A 91 8.10 5.31 3.19
C SER A 91 6.59 5.57 3.09
N ARG A 92 5.87 5.53 4.20
CA ARG A 92 4.42 5.76 4.23
C ARG A 92 4.09 7.15 3.70
N GLY A 93 3.16 7.21 2.75
CA GLY A 93 2.63 8.47 2.23
C GLY A 93 3.42 9.05 1.04
N TYR A 94 4.48 8.39 0.55
CA TYR A 94 5.31 8.94 -0.53
C TYR A 94 5.51 7.98 -1.72
N ALA A 95 5.86 6.74 -1.50
CA ALA A 95 6.45 5.92 -2.55
C ALA A 95 5.47 5.41 -3.63
N HIS A 96 4.20 5.20 -3.31
CA HIS A 96 3.25 4.52 -4.21
C HIS A 96 1.84 5.12 -4.19
N ASN A 97 1.69 6.37 -3.79
CA ASN A 97 0.36 6.99 -3.69
C ASN A 97 -0.33 7.06 -5.03
N LEU A 98 0.32 7.63 -6.03
CA LEU A 98 -0.25 7.82 -7.36
C LEU A 98 -0.54 6.48 -8.07
N PRO A 99 0.38 5.50 -8.17
CA PRO A 99 0.07 4.22 -8.81
C PRO A 99 -1.11 3.48 -8.17
N ILE A 100 -1.27 3.55 -6.85
CA ILE A 100 -2.40 2.93 -6.15
C ILE A 100 -3.69 3.70 -6.44
N ALA A 101 -3.63 5.02 -6.47
CA ALA A 101 -4.76 5.86 -6.81
C ALA A 101 -5.24 5.63 -8.26
N GLU A 102 -4.31 5.55 -9.22
CA GLU A 102 -4.62 5.20 -10.61
C GLU A 102 -5.28 3.82 -10.72
N TYR A 103 -4.76 2.82 -9.99
CA TYR A 103 -5.38 1.49 -9.93
C TYR A 103 -6.81 1.55 -9.39
N THR A 104 -7.05 2.35 -8.35
CA THR A 104 -8.39 2.55 -7.77
C THR A 104 -9.35 3.16 -8.80
N ILE A 105 -8.94 4.22 -9.47
CA ILE A 105 -9.76 4.87 -10.51
C ILE A 105 -10.01 3.93 -11.71
N ALA A 106 -8.98 3.19 -12.13
CA ALA A 106 -9.14 2.19 -13.19
C ALA A 106 -10.17 1.12 -12.83
N THR A 107 -10.16 0.66 -11.56
CA THR A 107 -11.14 -0.31 -11.05
C THR A 107 -12.55 0.28 -11.00
N MET A 108 -12.70 1.53 -10.55
CA MET A 108 -14.01 2.22 -10.58
C MET A 108 -14.55 2.35 -12.00
N LEU A 109 -13.70 2.74 -12.95
CA LEU A 109 -14.07 2.81 -14.37
C LEU A 109 -14.40 1.43 -14.95
N HIS A 110 -13.65 0.39 -14.55
CA HIS A 110 -13.90 -0.98 -14.98
C HIS A 110 -15.34 -1.42 -14.64
N PHE A 111 -15.79 -1.17 -13.41
CA PHE A 111 -17.16 -1.48 -12.99
C PHE A 111 -18.19 -0.52 -13.59
N ALA A 112 -17.92 0.78 -13.62
CA ALA A 112 -18.85 1.76 -14.19
C ALA A 112 -19.11 1.56 -15.69
N LYS A 113 -18.17 0.97 -16.40
CA LYS A 113 -18.24 0.70 -17.85
C LYS A 113 -18.48 -0.76 -18.20
N ASP A 114 -18.74 -1.61 -17.20
CA ASP A 114 -18.94 -3.07 -17.37
C ASP A 114 -17.82 -3.75 -18.20
N LEU A 115 -16.56 -3.29 -18.08
CA LEU A 115 -15.46 -3.76 -18.93
C LEU A 115 -15.16 -5.26 -18.78
N HIS A 116 -15.61 -5.88 -17.69
CA HIS A 116 -15.51 -7.32 -17.49
C HIS A 116 -16.40 -8.14 -18.45
N LEU A 117 -17.51 -7.57 -18.93
CA LEU A 117 -18.44 -8.25 -19.83
C LEU A 117 -17.85 -8.45 -21.24
N PRO A 118 -17.33 -7.40 -21.93
CA PRO A 118 -16.65 -7.57 -23.21
C PRO A 118 -15.48 -8.55 -23.15
N GLU A 119 -14.77 -8.62 -22.03
CA GLU A 119 -13.67 -9.58 -21.86
C GLU A 119 -14.18 -11.02 -21.84
N GLN A 120 -15.29 -11.29 -21.17
CA GLN A 120 -15.93 -12.61 -21.15
C GLN A 120 -16.49 -12.96 -22.54
N GLU A 121 -17.19 -12.03 -23.18
CA GLU A 121 -17.76 -12.21 -24.51
C GLU A 121 -16.69 -12.51 -25.58
N ARG A 122 -15.52 -11.86 -25.47
CA ARG A 122 -14.39 -12.17 -26.35
C ARG A 122 -13.95 -13.63 -26.23
N LYS A 123 -13.96 -14.18 -25.00
CA LYS A 123 -13.60 -15.59 -24.75
C LYS A 123 -14.63 -16.56 -25.33
N THR A 124 -15.92 -16.22 -25.24
CA THR A 124 -17.01 -17.04 -25.74
C THR A 124 -17.38 -16.78 -27.20
N LYS A 125 -16.81 -15.75 -27.82
CA LYS A 125 -17.14 -15.25 -29.17
C LYS A 125 -18.63 -14.90 -29.36
N GLN A 126 -19.29 -14.48 -28.27
CA GLN A 126 -20.70 -14.09 -28.23
C GLN A 126 -20.79 -12.64 -27.83
N LEU A 127 -21.23 -11.77 -28.75
CA LEU A 127 -21.41 -10.35 -28.46
C LEU A 127 -22.86 -10.10 -27.99
N ASN A 128 -23.02 -9.53 -26.80
CA ASN A 128 -24.30 -9.07 -26.27
C ASN A 128 -24.29 -7.57 -25.98
N ALA A 129 -24.18 -6.75 -27.01
CA ALA A 129 -24.05 -5.30 -26.90
C ALA A 129 -25.19 -4.58 -26.14
N ARG A 130 -26.31 -5.24 -25.86
CA ARG A 130 -27.45 -4.66 -25.14
C ARG A 130 -27.49 -5.03 -23.66
N GLY A 131 -26.57 -5.88 -23.18
CA GLY A 131 -26.51 -6.36 -21.81
C GLY A 131 -25.70 -5.44 -20.86
N TYR A 132 -25.14 -4.33 -21.33
CA TYR A 132 -24.27 -3.48 -20.52
C TYR A 132 -25.06 -2.38 -19.80
N ASN A 133 -24.84 -2.26 -18.49
CA ASN A 133 -25.38 -1.16 -17.69
C ASN A 133 -24.29 -0.09 -17.47
N VAL A 134 -23.88 0.53 -18.57
CA VAL A 134 -22.80 1.53 -18.55
C VAL A 134 -23.25 2.81 -17.86
N THR A 135 -22.54 3.17 -16.80
CA THR A 135 -22.74 4.42 -16.06
C THR A 135 -21.53 5.34 -16.19
N GLN A 136 -21.66 6.58 -15.74
CA GLN A 136 -20.54 7.53 -15.69
C GLN A 136 -20.18 7.86 -14.24
N LEU A 137 -18.89 8.18 -14.01
CA LEU A 137 -18.42 8.65 -12.73
C LEU A 137 -18.71 10.14 -12.48
N SER A 138 -18.72 10.93 -13.55
CA SER A 138 -19.05 12.36 -13.45
C SER A 138 -20.42 12.58 -12.82
N GLY A 139 -20.49 13.49 -11.87
CA GLY A 139 -21.70 13.79 -11.08
C GLY A 139 -21.99 12.79 -9.94
N LYS A 140 -21.23 11.71 -9.82
CA LYS A 140 -21.32 10.75 -8.71
C LYS A 140 -20.52 11.22 -7.52
N THR A 141 -20.90 10.75 -6.32
CA THR A 141 -20.21 11.07 -5.08
C THR A 141 -19.31 9.92 -4.66
N LEU A 142 -18.01 10.22 -4.46
CA LEU A 142 -17.02 9.31 -3.88
C LEU A 142 -16.76 9.68 -2.43
N CYS A 143 -16.88 8.71 -1.52
CA CYS A 143 -16.38 8.81 -0.15
C CYS A 143 -15.02 8.15 -0.03
N VAL A 144 -14.01 8.89 0.42
CA VAL A 144 -12.67 8.37 0.67
C VAL A 144 -12.47 8.15 2.17
N LEU A 145 -12.54 6.90 2.60
CA LEU A 145 -12.27 6.51 3.98
C LEU A 145 -10.77 6.43 4.22
N GLY A 146 -10.20 7.50 4.73
CA GLY A 146 -8.78 7.68 4.94
C GLY A 146 -8.13 8.61 3.93
N ALA A 147 -8.48 9.91 3.96
CA ALA A 147 -7.85 10.95 3.14
C ALA A 147 -6.41 11.25 3.62
N GLY A 148 -5.54 10.24 3.57
CA GLY A 148 -4.08 10.29 3.74
C GLY A 148 -3.40 10.39 2.38
N GLY A 149 -2.12 9.99 2.27
CA GLY A 149 -1.36 10.12 1.03
C GLY A 149 -2.05 9.49 -0.19
N ILE A 150 -2.42 8.20 -0.13
CA ILE A 150 -3.12 7.50 -1.22
C ILE A 150 -4.52 8.09 -1.43
N GLY A 151 -5.30 8.24 -0.34
CA GLY A 151 -6.68 8.73 -0.44
C GLY A 151 -6.77 10.15 -1.00
N THR A 152 -5.79 11.00 -0.73
CA THR A 152 -5.69 12.34 -1.33
C THR A 152 -5.52 12.27 -2.84
N GLU A 153 -4.65 11.38 -3.34
CA GLU A 153 -4.47 11.20 -4.78
C GLU A 153 -5.71 10.59 -5.45
N VAL A 154 -6.38 9.62 -4.80
CA VAL A 154 -7.67 9.09 -5.28
C VAL A 154 -8.70 10.20 -5.41
N GLY A 155 -8.84 11.04 -4.38
CA GLY A 155 -9.78 12.16 -4.41
C GLY A 155 -9.47 13.18 -5.50
N ARG A 156 -8.21 13.53 -5.68
CA ARG A 156 -7.75 14.44 -6.75
C ARG A 156 -8.09 13.90 -8.15
N LEU A 157 -7.81 12.62 -8.41
CA LEU A 157 -8.13 11.98 -9.69
C LEU A 157 -9.64 11.86 -9.91
N ALA A 158 -10.40 11.49 -8.89
CA ALA A 158 -11.86 11.40 -8.96
C ALA A 158 -12.50 12.77 -9.22
N SER A 159 -12.02 13.82 -8.55
CA SER A 159 -12.46 15.19 -8.80
C SER A 159 -12.19 15.64 -10.25
N ALA A 160 -11.01 15.29 -10.80
CA ALA A 160 -10.69 15.58 -12.20
C ALA A 160 -11.62 14.85 -13.20
N LEU A 161 -12.24 13.73 -12.79
CA LEU A 161 -13.28 13.03 -13.57
C LEU A 161 -14.70 13.61 -13.34
N GLY A 162 -14.82 14.71 -12.62
CA GLY A 162 -16.09 15.36 -12.35
C GLY A 162 -16.92 14.72 -11.23
N MET A 163 -16.30 13.93 -10.37
CA MET A 163 -16.94 13.41 -9.15
C MET A 163 -16.97 14.46 -8.03
N ARG A 164 -18.01 14.40 -7.23
CA ARG A 164 -18.05 15.05 -5.92
C ARG A 164 -17.26 14.16 -4.94
N VAL A 165 -16.26 14.72 -4.26
CA VAL A 165 -15.39 13.94 -3.38
C VAL A 165 -15.56 14.37 -1.92
N LEU A 166 -15.88 13.40 -1.09
CA LEU A 166 -16.00 13.53 0.37
C LEU A 166 -14.90 12.71 1.04
N GLY A 167 -14.26 13.23 2.07
CA GLY A 167 -13.15 12.56 2.74
C GLY A 167 -13.37 12.36 4.22
N ILE A 168 -12.80 11.31 4.76
CA ILE A 168 -12.73 11.04 6.19
C ILE A 168 -11.28 10.92 6.60
N ARG A 169 -10.86 11.68 7.60
CA ARG A 169 -9.52 11.55 8.20
C ARG A 169 -9.55 11.88 9.69
N ARG A 170 -8.54 11.43 10.41
CA ARG A 170 -8.43 11.64 11.87
C ARG A 170 -8.40 13.13 12.23
N ASN A 171 -7.64 13.91 11.52
CA ASN A 171 -7.56 15.37 11.69
C ASN A 171 -8.14 16.05 10.45
N ALA A 172 -9.37 16.54 10.55
CA ALA A 172 -10.13 17.10 9.43
C ALA A 172 -9.96 18.62 9.27
N SER A 173 -9.08 19.26 10.03
CA SER A 173 -8.96 20.73 10.07
C SER A 173 -8.34 21.36 8.80
N ASN A 174 -7.67 20.57 7.94
CA ASN A 174 -7.00 21.09 6.77
C ASN A 174 -7.81 20.83 5.50
N HIS A 175 -7.92 21.85 4.65
CA HIS A 175 -8.42 21.68 3.30
C HIS A 175 -7.53 20.69 2.51
N ILE A 176 -8.18 19.89 1.67
CA ILE A 176 -7.50 18.97 0.73
C ILE A 176 -8.01 19.28 -0.67
N ASP A 177 -7.10 19.56 -1.57
CA ASP A 177 -7.44 19.86 -2.97
C ASP A 177 -8.17 18.68 -3.62
N GLY A 178 -9.25 18.99 -4.34
CA GLY A 178 -10.10 18.00 -4.97
C GLY A 178 -11.18 17.41 -4.06
N PHE A 179 -11.22 17.78 -2.75
CA PHE A 179 -12.30 17.38 -1.85
C PHE A 179 -13.26 18.54 -1.59
N GLU A 180 -14.55 18.30 -1.74
CA GLU A 180 -15.58 19.25 -1.36
C GLU A 180 -15.64 19.40 0.17
N ARG A 181 -15.54 18.28 0.89
CA ARG A 181 -15.61 18.24 2.35
C ARG A 181 -14.78 17.10 2.92
N VAL A 182 -14.07 17.39 3.99
CA VAL A 182 -13.35 16.39 4.79
C VAL A 182 -13.85 16.45 6.22
N VAL A 183 -14.20 15.30 6.79
CA VAL A 183 -14.76 15.21 8.14
C VAL A 183 -13.98 14.24 9.02
N SER A 184 -14.24 14.31 10.32
CA SER A 184 -13.70 13.37 11.31
C SER A 184 -14.42 12.02 11.26
N GLN A 185 -13.80 10.99 11.85
CA GLN A 185 -14.36 9.63 11.91
C GLN A 185 -15.77 9.56 12.54
N GLY A 186 -16.09 10.42 13.51
CA GLY A 186 -17.41 10.46 14.15
C GLY A 186 -18.56 10.80 13.19
N GLN A 187 -18.25 11.43 12.06
CA GLN A 187 -19.24 11.85 11.06
C GLN A 187 -19.35 10.87 9.87
N PHE A 188 -18.76 9.69 10.00
CA PHE A 188 -18.71 8.67 8.90
C PHE A 188 -20.11 8.35 8.35
N LYS A 189 -21.08 8.08 9.23
CA LYS A 189 -22.43 7.68 8.82
C LYS A 189 -23.14 8.74 7.97
N SER A 190 -22.93 10.03 8.26
CA SER A 190 -23.56 11.12 7.51
C SER A 190 -23.01 11.25 6.09
N ILE A 191 -21.73 10.98 5.90
CA ILE A 191 -21.09 11.00 4.57
C ILE A 191 -21.48 9.77 3.74
N LEU A 192 -21.58 8.59 4.38
CA LEU A 192 -21.92 7.36 3.68
C LEU A 192 -23.27 7.43 2.96
N SER A 193 -24.25 8.05 3.59
CA SER A 193 -25.59 8.20 2.98
C SER A 193 -25.62 9.10 1.74
N GLU A 194 -24.58 9.93 1.56
CA GLU A 194 -24.44 10.81 0.40
C GLU A 194 -23.63 10.17 -0.77
N SER A 195 -23.09 8.96 -0.56
CA SER A 195 -22.04 8.40 -1.42
C SER A 195 -22.55 7.33 -2.35
N ASP A 196 -22.16 7.41 -3.63
CA ASP A 196 -22.36 6.36 -4.63
C ASP A 196 -21.22 5.33 -4.60
N TYR A 197 -20.00 5.78 -4.21
CA TYR A 197 -18.78 4.97 -4.15
C TYR A 197 -18.06 5.16 -2.80
N LEU A 198 -17.46 4.07 -2.30
CA LEU A 198 -16.63 4.04 -1.07
C LEU A 198 -15.31 3.36 -1.35
#